data_7debe3a34de42e8b80ea6c4a397b01c5
#
_entry.id   7debe3a34de42e8b80ea6c4a397b01c5
#
_cell.length_a   1.000
_cell.length_b   1.000
_cell.length_c   1.000
_cell.angle_alpha   90.00
_cell.angle_beta   90.00
_cell.angle_gamma   90.00
#
_symmetry.space_group_name_H-M   'P 1'
#
loop_
_entity.id
_entity.type
_entity.pdbx_description
1 polymer ?
#
loop_
_entity_poly.entity_id
_entity_poly.type
_entity_poly.pdbx_seq_one_letter_code
_entity_poly.pdbx_strand_id
1 'polypeptide(L)'
;MKDGKFVLDAHTGYWDASAENCRNKYGEAFIETFYAFQTGFNPTGQAQWTMDYESVFRKVDPDWYLDTMFVQGDADMAILSTQVLMDFYNTGFTNPERNAELVRRAPDRLIPLGGIDPRAPDALEQVDHQVKDLGMKGFKWYTAEWRGESRGWRANDPMVFPLYERCIELGIKNMHFHKGPAVEPLALEKFDVRDIDEPSTLYPELNFIVDHCGLPRLDDFCWLSARSTNVYASLAVALAFVHNRPRYFANVMANLLFWLGPDRIIYGTDFPIWYPQWQLDDLMAFHLPADIEGEFGVSLTDETKEKIIGGNIARLYDIDTVATLQQLRGDEFDVRRQTRLDAIPAGTAGEAEQQEVGVAGSAP
;
A
#
# COMPACT_ATOMS: atom_id res chain seq x y z
N MET A 1 -6.54 15.44 3.96
CA MET A 1 -7.30 15.42 5.24
C MET A 1 -8.76 15.19 4.94
N LYS A 2 -9.30 14.04 5.33
CA LYS A 2 -10.72 13.69 5.12
C LYS A 2 -11.53 14.08 6.36
N ASP A 3 -12.43 15.05 6.23
CA ASP A 3 -13.34 15.50 7.31
C ASP A 3 -12.63 15.81 8.64
N GLY A 4 -11.43 16.38 8.57
CA GLY A 4 -10.61 16.71 9.75
C GLY A 4 -9.81 15.53 10.33
N LYS A 5 -9.92 14.33 9.73
CA LYS A 5 -9.19 13.12 10.16
C LYS A 5 -7.84 13.00 9.45
N PHE A 6 -6.86 12.44 10.15
CA PHE A 6 -5.56 12.12 9.57
C PHE A 6 -5.65 10.89 8.69
N VAL A 7 -5.15 10.99 7.45
CA VAL A 7 -5.14 9.91 6.47
C VAL A 7 -3.70 9.57 6.09
N LEU A 8 -3.28 8.33 6.36
CA LEU A 8 -2.00 7.79 5.94
C LEU A 8 -2.24 6.53 5.12
N ASP A 9 -1.93 6.61 3.82
CA ASP A 9 -1.98 5.46 2.92
C ASP A 9 -0.74 4.58 3.14
N ALA A 10 -0.94 3.41 3.71
CA ALA A 10 0.16 2.52 4.11
C ALA A 10 0.73 1.68 2.96
N HIS A 11 0.18 1.77 1.74
CA HIS A 11 0.64 0.94 0.63
C HIS A 11 0.47 1.63 -0.71
N THR A 12 1.55 2.25 -1.18
CA THR A 12 1.61 2.88 -2.51
C THR A 12 2.89 2.47 -3.23
N GLY A 13 2.89 2.57 -4.57
CA GLY A 13 4.02 2.25 -5.43
C GLY A 13 4.48 3.44 -6.29
N TYR A 14 5.76 3.48 -6.60
CA TYR A 14 6.34 4.46 -7.52
C TYR A 14 7.23 3.73 -8.52
N TRP A 15 6.61 3.14 -9.54
CA TRP A 15 7.27 2.21 -10.45
C TRP A 15 7.67 2.79 -11.81
N ASP A 16 8.59 2.07 -12.45
CA ASP A 16 8.96 2.23 -13.84
C ASP A 16 8.90 0.86 -14.53
N ALA A 17 7.86 0.64 -15.31
CA ALA A 17 7.69 -0.50 -16.22
C ALA A 17 7.67 -0.06 -17.67
N SER A 18 8.38 1.04 -17.99
CA SER A 18 8.58 1.46 -19.37
C SER A 18 9.27 0.37 -20.20
N ALA A 19 9.08 0.40 -21.51
CA ALA A 19 9.68 -0.59 -22.42
C ALA A 19 11.21 -0.65 -22.29
N GLU A 20 11.87 0.49 -22.02
CA GLU A 20 13.32 0.59 -21.82
C GLU A 20 13.76 -0.09 -20.53
N ASN A 21 12.92 -0.08 -19.48
CA ASN A 21 13.22 -0.73 -18.20
C ASN A 21 12.80 -2.19 -18.18
N CYS A 22 11.81 -2.63 -18.98
CA CYS A 22 11.45 -4.03 -19.11
C CYS A 22 12.63 -4.86 -19.66
N ARG A 23 13.09 -5.83 -18.88
CA ARG A 23 14.22 -6.68 -19.22
C ARG A 23 13.83 -7.82 -20.15
N ASN A 24 12.59 -8.28 -20.06
CA ASN A 24 12.09 -9.42 -20.81
C ASN A 24 10.56 -9.47 -20.79
N LYS A 25 9.98 -10.46 -21.48
CA LYS A 25 8.52 -10.66 -21.58
C LYS A 25 7.80 -10.81 -20.23
N TYR A 26 8.49 -11.17 -19.17
CA TYR A 26 7.87 -11.33 -17.84
C TYR A 26 7.64 -9.98 -17.16
N GLY A 27 8.49 -8.98 -17.43
CA GLY A 27 8.23 -7.60 -17.03
C GLY A 27 7.00 -7.02 -17.71
N GLU A 28 6.84 -7.29 -19.02
CA GLU A 28 5.62 -6.89 -19.74
C GLU A 28 4.37 -7.58 -19.18
N ALA A 29 4.38 -8.90 -19.00
CA ALA A 29 3.25 -9.64 -18.45
C ALA A 29 2.87 -9.15 -17.03
N PHE A 30 3.86 -8.77 -16.23
CA PHE A 30 3.63 -8.26 -14.87
C PHE A 30 2.85 -6.94 -14.89
N ILE A 31 3.28 -5.95 -15.67
CA ILE A 31 2.59 -4.65 -15.74
C ILE A 31 1.23 -4.75 -16.46
N GLU A 32 1.10 -5.61 -17.47
CA GLU A 32 -0.17 -5.87 -18.13
C GLU A 32 -1.20 -6.47 -17.16
N THR A 33 -0.77 -7.36 -16.26
CA THR A 33 -1.66 -7.92 -15.22
C THR A 33 -2.08 -6.85 -14.21
N PHE A 34 -1.19 -5.95 -13.81
CA PHE A 34 -1.54 -4.80 -12.97
C PHE A 34 -2.56 -3.90 -13.65
N TYR A 35 -2.39 -3.65 -14.95
CA TYR A 35 -3.35 -2.86 -15.71
C TYR A 35 -4.71 -3.57 -15.87
N ALA A 36 -4.72 -4.88 -16.01
CA ALA A 36 -5.96 -5.66 -16.00
C ALA A 36 -6.69 -5.55 -14.63
N PHE A 37 -5.96 -5.48 -13.51
CA PHE A 37 -6.57 -5.18 -12.22
C PHE A 37 -7.12 -3.75 -12.15
N GLN A 38 -6.35 -2.78 -12.63
CA GLN A 38 -6.78 -1.38 -12.71
C GLN A 38 -8.13 -1.27 -13.45
N THR A 39 -8.24 -1.81 -14.65
CA THR A 39 -9.45 -1.72 -15.47
C THR A 39 -10.59 -2.62 -14.97
N GLY A 40 -10.26 -3.76 -14.37
CA GLY A 40 -11.23 -4.77 -13.92
C GLY A 40 -11.93 -4.43 -12.60
N PHE A 41 -11.31 -3.60 -11.75
CA PHE A 41 -11.82 -3.30 -10.40
C PHE A 41 -12.12 -1.82 -10.16
N ASN A 42 -11.95 -0.95 -11.14
CA ASN A 42 -12.41 0.43 -11.05
C ASN A 42 -13.94 0.50 -10.90
N PRO A 43 -14.47 1.57 -10.29
CA PRO A 43 -15.89 1.81 -10.21
C PRO A 43 -16.55 1.79 -11.59
N THR A 44 -17.59 0.94 -11.75
CA THR A 44 -18.26 0.71 -13.03
C THR A 44 -18.90 2.01 -13.56
N GLY A 45 -18.66 2.31 -14.83
CA GLY A 45 -19.22 3.48 -15.51
C GLY A 45 -18.52 4.82 -15.15
N GLN A 46 -17.42 4.79 -14.41
CA GLN A 46 -16.68 5.98 -14.01
C GLN A 46 -15.30 6.01 -14.72
N ALA A 47 -15.32 6.41 -16.00
CA ALA A 47 -14.13 6.41 -16.87
C ALA A 47 -12.98 7.30 -16.36
N GLN A 48 -13.29 8.32 -15.53
CA GLN A 48 -12.29 9.21 -14.93
C GLN A 48 -11.29 8.47 -14.03
N TRP A 49 -11.62 7.30 -13.53
CA TRP A 49 -10.73 6.48 -12.73
C TRP A 49 -9.86 5.51 -13.53
N THR A 50 -9.97 5.52 -14.87
CA THR A 50 -9.14 4.68 -15.74
C THR A 50 -7.92 5.46 -16.20
N MET A 51 -6.73 4.95 -15.90
CA MET A 51 -5.46 5.54 -16.32
C MET A 51 -5.12 5.11 -17.74
N ASP A 52 -4.50 6.00 -18.52
CA ASP A 52 -3.92 5.60 -19.79
C ASP A 52 -2.70 4.71 -19.57
N TYR A 53 -2.67 3.58 -20.27
CA TYR A 53 -1.66 2.55 -20.07
C TYR A 53 -0.25 3.03 -20.37
N GLU A 54 -0.06 3.65 -21.54
CA GLU A 54 1.28 4.02 -22.03
C GLU A 54 1.82 5.29 -21.38
N SER A 55 0.97 6.31 -21.20
CA SER A 55 1.41 7.62 -20.76
C SER A 55 1.43 7.82 -19.24
N VAL A 56 0.65 7.02 -18.48
CA VAL A 56 0.48 7.17 -17.03
C VAL A 56 0.85 5.91 -16.27
N PHE A 57 0.30 4.75 -16.68
CA PHE A 57 0.33 3.56 -15.85
C PHE A 57 1.69 2.83 -15.89
N ARG A 58 2.30 2.69 -17.07
CA ARG A 58 3.58 1.96 -17.22
C ARG A 58 4.73 2.62 -16.45
N LYS A 59 4.74 3.95 -16.42
CA LYS A 59 5.79 4.72 -15.73
C LYS A 59 5.15 5.84 -14.95
N VAL A 60 5.25 5.74 -13.64
CA VAL A 60 4.69 6.76 -12.75
C VAL A 60 5.54 8.01 -12.77
N ASP A 61 4.94 9.14 -13.18
CA ASP A 61 5.57 10.44 -13.11
C ASP A 61 5.55 10.99 -11.68
N PRO A 62 6.66 11.55 -11.17
CA PRO A 62 6.74 12.03 -9.79
C PRO A 62 5.79 13.18 -9.47
N ASP A 63 5.58 14.13 -10.40
CA ASP A 63 4.66 15.25 -10.18
C ASP A 63 3.22 14.75 -10.16
N TRP A 64 2.87 13.89 -11.10
CA TRP A 64 1.56 13.26 -11.15
C TRP A 64 1.28 12.45 -9.86
N TYR A 65 2.27 11.68 -9.36
CA TYR A 65 2.14 10.93 -8.11
C TYR A 65 1.81 11.86 -6.94
N LEU A 66 2.62 12.90 -6.74
CA LEU A 66 2.47 13.83 -5.62
C LEU A 66 1.15 14.61 -5.71
N ASP A 67 0.76 15.03 -6.92
CA ASP A 67 -0.49 15.75 -7.14
C ASP A 67 -1.70 14.85 -6.88
N THR A 68 -1.68 13.62 -7.38
CA THR A 68 -2.79 12.67 -7.18
C THR A 68 -2.99 12.32 -5.71
N MET A 69 -1.89 12.10 -4.97
CA MET A 69 -1.97 11.77 -3.55
C MET A 69 -2.37 12.95 -2.66
N PHE A 70 -1.74 14.11 -2.86
CA PHE A 70 -1.74 15.18 -1.86
C PHE A 70 -2.50 16.44 -2.29
N VAL A 71 -2.77 16.63 -3.58
CA VAL A 71 -3.52 17.79 -4.10
C VAL A 71 -4.92 17.37 -4.56
N GLN A 72 -5.04 16.28 -5.30
CA GLN A 72 -6.31 15.75 -5.78
C GLN A 72 -6.96 14.82 -4.74
N GLY A 73 -6.15 14.04 -4.04
CA GLY A 73 -6.56 13.11 -2.99
C GLY A 73 -6.59 13.73 -1.60
N ASP A 74 -7.16 12.99 -0.65
CA ASP A 74 -7.31 13.38 0.75
C ASP A 74 -6.21 12.79 1.66
N ALA A 75 -5.18 12.14 1.10
CA ALA A 75 -4.07 11.63 1.89
C ALA A 75 -3.23 12.78 2.48
N ASP A 76 -2.88 12.66 3.75
CA ASP A 76 -1.92 13.55 4.41
C ASP A 76 -0.50 13.03 4.26
N MET A 77 -0.34 11.70 4.37
CA MET A 77 0.94 11.00 4.18
C MET A 77 0.74 9.70 3.40
N ALA A 78 1.83 9.17 2.84
CA ALA A 78 1.82 7.88 2.17
C ALA A 78 3.12 7.08 2.41
N ILE A 79 3.02 5.75 2.41
CA ILE A 79 4.16 4.83 2.48
C ILE A 79 4.47 4.30 1.09
N LEU A 80 5.72 4.51 0.65
CA LEU A 80 6.25 4.03 -0.62
C LEU A 80 6.80 2.62 -0.48
N SER A 81 6.13 1.66 -1.09
CA SER A 81 6.57 0.27 -1.15
C SER A 81 7.70 0.06 -2.17
N THR A 82 8.56 -0.92 -1.93
CA THR A 82 9.62 -1.35 -2.85
C THR A 82 9.41 -2.80 -3.29
N GLN A 83 9.37 -3.01 -4.61
CA GLN A 83 9.28 -4.31 -5.27
C GLN A 83 10.34 -4.32 -6.37
N VAL A 84 11.51 -4.90 -6.09
CA VAL A 84 12.67 -4.71 -6.94
C VAL A 84 12.55 -5.45 -8.28
N LEU A 85 12.24 -6.75 -8.27
CA LEU A 85 11.98 -7.57 -9.46
C LEU A 85 13.09 -7.47 -10.53
N MET A 86 14.34 -7.60 -10.12
CA MET A 86 15.52 -7.43 -11.00
C MET A 86 15.61 -8.44 -12.15
N ASP A 87 14.94 -9.59 -12.05
CA ASP A 87 14.88 -10.53 -13.17
C ASP A 87 13.91 -10.07 -14.26
N PHE A 88 13.04 -9.09 -13.96
CA PHE A 88 12.01 -8.57 -14.88
C PHE A 88 12.34 -7.18 -15.41
N TYR A 89 13.06 -6.36 -14.62
CA TYR A 89 13.33 -4.96 -14.91
C TYR A 89 14.82 -4.65 -14.75
N ASN A 90 15.37 -3.80 -15.60
CA ASN A 90 16.79 -3.47 -15.65
C ASN A 90 17.26 -2.71 -14.41
N THR A 91 16.43 -1.80 -13.88
CA THR A 91 16.72 -0.97 -12.70
C THR A 91 15.76 -1.25 -11.53
N GLY A 92 15.00 -2.33 -11.61
CA GLY A 92 13.92 -2.64 -10.68
C GLY A 92 12.58 -2.06 -11.11
N PHE A 93 11.48 -2.69 -10.66
CA PHE A 93 10.11 -2.19 -10.86
C PHE A 93 9.85 -0.96 -10.02
N THR A 94 9.99 -1.08 -8.68
CA THR A 94 10.19 0.04 -7.78
C THR A 94 11.60 -0.07 -7.20
N ASN A 95 12.29 1.04 -7.09
CA ASN A 95 13.71 1.06 -6.76
C ASN A 95 13.92 1.91 -5.49
N PRO A 96 14.68 1.43 -4.48
CA PRO A 96 14.89 2.16 -3.23
C PRO A 96 15.46 3.57 -3.43
N GLU A 97 16.40 3.73 -4.35
CA GLU A 97 17.03 5.01 -4.65
C GLU A 97 16.05 6.01 -5.25
N ARG A 98 15.18 5.56 -6.19
CA ARG A 98 14.10 6.38 -6.76
C ARG A 98 13.06 6.76 -5.70
N ASN A 99 12.72 5.84 -4.80
CA ASN A 99 11.83 6.14 -3.68
C ASN A 99 12.45 7.22 -2.78
N ALA A 100 13.74 7.10 -2.45
CA ALA A 100 14.45 8.11 -1.68
C ALA A 100 14.50 9.48 -2.40
N GLU A 101 14.59 9.50 -3.73
CA GLU A 101 14.49 10.73 -4.52
C GLU A 101 13.12 11.38 -4.42
N LEU A 102 12.05 10.60 -4.54
CA LEU A 102 10.69 11.12 -4.41
C LEU A 102 10.43 11.65 -2.99
N VAL A 103 10.93 10.96 -1.95
CA VAL A 103 10.84 11.42 -0.56
C VAL A 103 11.50 12.78 -0.37
N ARG A 104 12.65 13.06 -1.01
CA ARG A 104 13.29 14.39 -0.92
C ARG A 104 12.42 15.53 -1.47
N ARG A 105 11.42 15.23 -2.31
CA ARG A 105 10.47 16.21 -2.84
C ARG A 105 9.30 16.49 -1.90
N ALA A 106 8.96 15.53 -1.03
CA ALA A 106 7.88 15.64 -0.05
C ALA A 106 8.27 14.93 1.26
N PRO A 107 9.31 15.40 1.96
CA PRO A 107 9.93 14.66 3.08
C PRO A 107 9.01 14.53 4.31
N ASP A 108 8.06 15.45 4.48
CA ASP A 108 7.10 15.43 5.57
C ASP A 108 5.85 14.61 5.26
N ARG A 109 5.70 14.14 4.00
CA ARG A 109 4.51 13.42 3.53
C ARG A 109 4.78 11.97 3.11
N LEU A 110 6.03 11.59 2.87
CA LEU A 110 6.39 10.28 2.34
C LEU A 110 7.28 9.51 3.30
N ILE A 111 6.95 8.24 3.51
CA ILE A 111 7.71 7.27 4.30
C ILE A 111 8.22 6.18 3.35
N PRO A 112 9.53 6.06 3.12
CA PRO A 112 10.06 5.05 2.22
C PRO A 112 10.24 3.70 2.91
N LEU A 113 9.85 2.62 2.22
CA LEU A 113 10.24 1.26 2.55
C LEU A 113 11.40 0.81 1.67
N GLY A 114 12.35 0.11 2.26
CA GLY A 114 13.36 -0.64 1.53
C GLY A 114 12.81 -1.92 0.91
N GLY A 115 13.59 -2.51 0.03
CA GLY A 115 13.31 -3.82 -0.56
C GLY A 115 14.59 -4.61 -0.75
N ILE A 116 14.62 -5.86 -0.29
CA ILE A 116 15.80 -6.71 -0.31
C ILE A 116 15.41 -8.11 -0.74
N ASP A 117 16.22 -8.66 -1.64
CA ASP A 117 16.20 -10.10 -1.91
C ASP A 117 17.15 -10.80 -0.93
N PRO A 118 16.63 -11.62 0.02
CA PRO A 118 17.47 -12.27 1.03
C PRO A 118 18.48 -13.26 0.44
N ARG A 119 18.34 -13.64 -0.84
CA ARG A 119 19.27 -14.50 -1.57
C ARG A 119 20.44 -13.72 -2.17
N ALA A 120 20.45 -12.39 -2.06
CA ALA A 120 21.57 -11.59 -2.52
C ALA A 120 22.79 -11.82 -1.61
N PRO A 121 24.02 -11.96 -2.17
CA PRO A 121 25.20 -12.22 -1.37
C PRO A 121 25.56 -11.04 -0.43
N ASP A 122 25.09 -9.84 -0.75
CA ASP A 122 25.29 -8.58 -0.05
C ASP A 122 24.00 -8.08 0.65
N ALA A 123 23.05 -8.99 0.96
CA ALA A 123 21.76 -8.61 1.50
C ALA A 123 21.84 -7.80 2.83
N LEU A 124 22.80 -8.14 3.71
CA LEU A 124 23.02 -7.40 4.96
C LEU A 124 23.58 -6.00 4.71
N GLU A 125 24.52 -5.86 3.78
CA GLU A 125 25.07 -4.57 3.37
C GLU A 125 23.98 -3.69 2.73
N GLN A 126 23.06 -4.28 1.96
CA GLN A 126 21.91 -3.58 1.41
C GLN A 126 20.96 -3.07 2.51
N VAL A 127 20.71 -3.83 3.58
CA VAL A 127 19.94 -3.32 4.75
C VAL A 127 20.61 -2.07 5.31
N ASP A 128 21.92 -2.15 5.57
CA ASP A 128 22.68 -1.03 6.11
C ASP A 128 22.62 0.21 5.23
N HIS A 129 22.89 0.05 3.95
CA HIS A 129 22.83 1.13 2.96
C HIS A 129 21.44 1.77 2.89
N GLN A 130 20.39 0.95 2.76
CA GLN A 130 19.04 1.46 2.62
C GLN A 130 18.57 2.21 3.88
N VAL A 131 18.93 1.74 5.07
CA VAL A 131 18.55 2.43 6.31
C VAL A 131 19.41 3.67 6.55
N LYS A 132 20.75 3.57 6.43
CA LYS A 132 21.68 4.64 6.83
C LYS A 132 21.83 5.74 5.78
N ASP A 133 21.86 5.36 4.51
CA ASP A 133 22.16 6.30 3.41
C ASP A 133 20.89 6.76 2.69
N LEU A 134 19.88 5.89 2.53
CA LEU A 134 18.63 6.21 1.85
C LEU A 134 17.50 6.60 2.81
N GLY A 135 17.64 6.33 4.12
CA GLY A 135 16.67 6.74 5.14
C GLY A 135 15.40 5.89 5.21
N MET A 136 15.46 4.62 4.77
CA MET A 136 14.31 3.71 4.82
C MET A 136 13.82 3.51 6.26
N LYS A 137 12.49 3.46 6.44
CA LYS A 137 11.80 3.40 7.74
C LYS A 137 11.15 2.05 8.02
N GLY A 138 11.23 1.13 7.09
CA GLY A 138 10.71 -0.22 7.14
C GLY A 138 11.14 -0.97 5.89
N PHE A 139 10.70 -2.21 5.73
CA PHE A 139 11.02 -3.01 4.56
C PHE A 139 9.76 -3.63 3.97
N LYS A 140 9.67 -3.63 2.65
CA LYS A 140 8.72 -4.41 1.85
C LYS A 140 9.38 -5.73 1.43
N TRP A 141 8.70 -6.83 1.76
CA TRP A 141 9.14 -8.19 1.45
C TRP A 141 8.25 -8.79 0.37
N TYR A 142 8.82 -9.04 -0.80
CA TYR A 142 8.11 -9.58 -1.96
C TYR A 142 8.56 -11.01 -2.23
N THR A 143 7.93 -11.96 -1.53
CA THR A 143 8.43 -13.34 -1.39
C THR A 143 8.38 -14.18 -2.67
N ALA A 144 7.61 -13.77 -3.70
CA ALA A 144 7.57 -14.45 -5.00
C ALA A 144 8.58 -13.89 -6.03
N GLU A 145 9.49 -13.00 -5.61
CA GLU A 145 10.53 -12.45 -6.51
C GLU A 145 11.40 -13.55 -7.09
N TRP A 146 11.69 -13.45 -8.39
CA TRP A 146 12.57 -14.38 -9.08
C TRP A 146 14.03 -13.97 -8.93
N ARG A 147 14.91 -14.99 -8.88
CA ARG A 147 16.35 -14.82 -8.93
C ARG A 147 17.00 -16.05 -9.58
N GLY A 148 17.39 -15.94 -10.84
CA GLY A 148 17.91 -17.07 -11.63
C GLY A 148 16.86 -18.19 -11.73
N GLU A 149 17.21 -19.39 -11.25
CA GLU A 149 16.30 -20.55 -11.25
C GLU A 149 15.27 -20.52 -10.10
N SER A 150 15.49 -19.70 -9.08
CA SER A 150 14.57 -19.60 -7.93
C SER A 150 13.35 -18.76 -8.27
N ARG A 151 12.17 -19.26 -7.88
CA ARG A 151 10.87 -18.60 -8.09
C ARG A 151 10.29 -17.99 -6.81
N GLY A 152 11.16 -17.66 -5.87
CA GLY A 152 10.80 -17.01 -4.63
C GLY A 152 11.40 -17.69 -3.40
N TRP A 153 11.03 -17.18 -2.26
CA TRP A 153 11.50 -17.59 -0.93
C TRP A 153 10.32 -17.50 0.06
N ARG A 154 10.56 -17.78 1.34
CA ARG A 154 9.54 -17.72 2.40
C ARG A 154 10.00 -16.79 3.52
N ALA A 155 9.05 -16.15 4.20
CA ALA A 155 9.35 -15.27 5.32
C ALA A 155 10.09 -16.00 6.47
N ASN A 156 9.89 -17.32 6.61
CA ASN A 156 10.55 -18.17 7.59
C ASN A 156 11.76 -18.96 7.04
N ASP A 157 12.27 -18.61 5.87
CA ASP A 157 13.53 -19.22 5.41
C ASP A 157 14.69 -18.76 6.31
N PRO A 158 15.61 -19.66 6.74
CA PRO A 158 16.69 -19.32 7.65
C PRO A 158 17.59 -18.18 7.20
N MET A 159 17.68 -17.91 5.90
CA MET A 159 18.47 -16.81 5.35
C MET A 159 17.85 -15.43 5.62
N VAL A 160 16.56 -15.36 5.97
CA VAL A 160 15.86 -14.09 6.26
C VAL A 160 16.10 -13.63 7.70
N PHE A 161 16.30 -14.55 8.63
CA PHE A 161 16.43 -14.24 10.06
C PHE A 161 17.56 -13.26 10.38
N PRO A 162 18.77 -13.37 9.82
CA PRO A 162 19.81 -12.37 10.03
C PRO A 162 19.41 -10.96 9.55
N LEU A 163 18.53 -10.85 8.55
CA LEU A 163 18.04 -9.55 8.06
C LEU A 163 17.04 -8.95 9.07
N TYR A 164 16.19 -9.77 9.70
CA TYR A 164 15.30 -9.30 10.78
C TYR A 164 16.11 -8.80 11.98
N GLU A 165 17.11 -9.57 12.40
CA GLU A 165 18.03 -9.20 13.49
C GLU A 165 18.73 -7.88 13.16
N ARG A 166 19.21 -7.73 11.92
CA ARG A 166 19.86 -6.48 11.51
C ARG A 166 18.90 -5.30 11.47
N CYS A 167 17.66 -5.49 11.05
CA CYS A 167 16.62 -4.46 11.12
C CYS A 167 16.38 -4.02 12.58
N ILE A 168 16.25 -4.96 13.52
CA ILE A 168 16.09 -4.66 14.96
C ILE A 168 17.27 -3.84 15.48
N GLU A 169 18.52 -4.24 15.18
CA GLU A 169 19.73 -3.51 15.59
C GLU A 169 19.73 -2.06 15.07
N LEU A 170 19.15 -1.82 13.90
CA LEU A 170 19.04 -0.50 13.28
C LEU A 170 17.79 0.28 13.73
N GLY A 171 16.97 -0.28 14.61
CA GLY A 171 15.73 0.34 15.11
C GLY A 171 14.57 0.27 14.14
N ILE A 172 14.68 -0.55 13.08
CA ILE A 172 13.61 -0.77 12.11
C ILE A 172 12.68 -1.87 12.61
N LYS A 173 11.39 -1.57 12.72
CA LYS A 173 10.39 -2.48 13.29
C LYS A 173 9.32 -2.93 12.30
N ASN A 174 9.07 -2.18 11.24
CA ASN A 174 7.91 -2.38 10.37
C ASN A 174 8.29 -3.19 9.12
N MET A 175 7.73 -4.41 9.04
CA MET A 175 7.97 -5.38 7.97
C MET A 175 6.67 -5.59 7.18
N HIS A 176 6.59 -5.06 5.97
CA HIS A 176 5.44 -5.18 5.08
C HIS A 176 5.61 -6.40 4.15
N PHE A 177 4.75 -7.38 4.26
CA PHE A 177 4.81 -8.59 3.46
C PHE A 177 3.69 -8.65 2.43
N HIS A 178 4.03 -8.83 1.17
CA HIS A 178 3.04 -9.19 0.18
C HIS A 178 2.57 -10.63 0.43
N LYS A 179 1.36 -10.79 0.93
CA LYS A 179 0.69 -12.07 1.15
C LYS A 179 -0.74 -11.96 0.62
N GLY A 180 -0.91 -12.17 -0.68
CA GLY A 180 -2.17 -11.87 -1.33
C GLY A 180 -2.25 -12.43 -2.74
N PRO A 181 -2.99 -11.76 -3.63
CA PRO A 181 -3.14 -12.21 -5.00
C PRO A 181 -1.79 -12.25 -5.71
N ALA A 182 -1.60 -13.29 -6.52
CA ALA A 182 -0.45 -13.38 -7.40
C ALA A 182 -0.70 -12.60 -8.68
N VAL A 183 0.36 -11.97 -9.16
CA VAL A 183 0.42 -11.29 -10.46
C VAL A 183 1.25 -12.15 -11.40
N GLU A 184 0.79 -12.36 -12.65
CA GLU A 184 1.56 -13.11 -13.63
C GLU A 184 2.93 -12.46 -13.83
N PRO A 185 4.03 -13.23 -13.88
CA PRO A 185 4.14 -14.69 -13.89
C PRO A 185 4.43 -15.32 -12.50
N LEU A 186 4.19 -14.62 -11.43
CA LEU A 186 4.61 -15.01 -10.08
C LEU A 186 3.74 -16.16 -9.51
N ALA A 187 4.36 -17.02 -8.72
CA ALA A 187 3.71 -18.18 -8.16
C ALA A 187 2.91 -17.83 -6.88
N LEU A 188 1.60 -18.10 -6.89
CA LEU A 188 0.70 -17.85 -5.76
C LEU A 188 1.17 -18.50 -4.44
N GLU A 189 1.78 -19.70 -4.52
CA GLU A 189 2.28 -20.43 -3.34
C GLU A 189 3.34 -19.66 -2.53
N LYS A 190 4.05 -18.72 -3.16
CA LYS A 190 5.08 -17.90 -2.51
C LYS A 190 4.49 -16.75 -1.69
N PHE A 191 3.22 -16.46 -1.92
CA PHE A 191 2.45 -15.46 -1.16
C PHE A 191 1.58 -16.09 -0.05
N ASP A 192 1.80 -17.35 0.27
CA ASP A 192 1.10 -18.02 1.36
C ASP A 192 1.43 -17.35 2.71
N VAL A 193 0.40 -16.94 3.44
CA VAL A 193 0.55 -16.18 4.68
C VAL A 193 1.09 -17.00 5.85
N ARG A 194 1.00 -18.34 5.78
CA ARG A 194 1.39 -19.22 6.88
C ARG A 194 2.87 -19.18 7.24
N ASP A 195 3.73 -18.69 6.35
CA ASP A 195 5.16 -18.52 6.62
C ASP A 195 5.48 -17.32 7.53
N ILE A 196 4.48 -16.49 7.87
CA ILE A 196 4.59 -15.41 8.86
C ILE A 196 4.53 -15.94 10.30
N ASP A 197 4.03 -17.14 10.51
CA ASP A 197 3.77 -17.69 11.84
C ASP A 197 5.03 -17.81 12.71
N GLU A 198 6.07 -18.41 12.19
CA GLU A 198 7.33 -18.60 12.91
C GLU A 198 8.06 -17.27 13.18
N PRO A 199 8.31 -16.40 12.19
CA PRO A 199 9.01 -15.14 12.45
C PRO A 199 8.21 -14.19 13.36
N SER A 200 6.87 -14.14 13.28
CA SER A 200 6.09 -13.32 14.20
C SER A 200 6.19 -13.78 15.67
N THR A 201 6.47 -15.05 15.87
CA THR A 201 6.71 -15.61 17.22
C THR A 201 8.15 -15.37 17.71
N LEU A 202 9.13 -15.51 16.81
CA LEU A 202 10.55 -15.39 17.17
C LEU A 202 11.01 -13.94 17.34
N TYR A 203 10.35 -13.01 16.65
CA TYR A 203 10.70 -11.58 16.64
C TYR A 203 9.52 -10.71 17.09
N PRO A 204 9.15 -10.75 18.40
CA PRO A 204 8.03 -9.98 18.94
C PRO A 204 8.25 -8.46 18.88
N GLU A 205 9.50 -8.01 18.66
CA GLU A 205 9.86 -6.60 18.48
C GLU A 205 9.48 -6.06 17.10
N LEU A 206 9.25 -6.95 16.12
CA LEU A 206 8.87 -6.57 14.75
C LEU A 206 7.35 -6.55 14.58
N ASN A 207 6.87 -5.62 13.80
CA ASN A 207 5.49 -5.56 13.32
C ASN A 207 5.41 -6.20 11.93
N PHE A 208 4.64 -7.26 11.80
CA PHE A 208 4.41 -7.96 10.54
C PHE A 208 3.12 -7.43 9.90
N ILE A 209 3.26 -6.50 8.95
CA ILE A 209 2.13 -5.91 8.23
C ILE A 209 1.89 -6.76 6.99
N VAL A 210 0.76 -7.49 7.00
CA VAL A 210 0.39 -8.41 5.93
C VAL A 210 -0.46 -7.66 4.92
N ASP A 211 0.16 -7.30 3.80
CA ASP A 211 -0.54 -6.64 2.70
C ASP A 211 -1.55 -7.59 2.06
N HIS A 212 -2.69 -7.02 1.66
CA HIS A 212 -3.82 -7.72 1.03
C HIS A 212 -4.54 -8.71 1.96
N CYS A 213 -4.36 -8.58 3.29
CA CYS A 213 -5.03 -9.38 4.33
C CYS A 213 -4.87 -10.90 4.13
N GLY A 214 -3.78 -11.35 3.49
CA GLY A 214 -3.57 -12.76 3.17
C GLY A 214 -4.52 -13.34 2.11
N LEU A 215 -5.32 -12.52 1.41
CA LEU A 215 -6.29 -12.99 0.41
C LEU A 215 -5.64 -13.83 -0.69
N PRO A 216 -6.26 -14.92 -1.14
CA PRO A 216 -7.60 -15.42 -0.76
C PRO A 216 -7.66 -16.29 0.51
N ARG A 217 -6.57 -16.39 1.30
CA ARG A 217 -6.45 -17.25 2.49
C ARG A 217 -6.79 -16.48 3.77
N LEU A 218 -7.94 -15.80 3.77
CA LEU A 218 -8.38 -14.95 4.87
C LEU A 218 -8.44 -15.69 6.20
N ASP A 219 -8.97 -16.91 6.21
CA ASP A 219 -9.11 -17.72 7.44
C ASP A 219 -7.75 -18.08 8.03
N ASP A 220 -6.79 -18.53 7.20
CA ASP A 220 -5.42 -18.80 7.64
C ASP A 220 -4.79 -17.54 8.26
N PHE A 221 -4.98 -16.37 7.64
CA PHE A 221 -4.51 -15.10 8.16
C PHE A 221 -5.17 -14.72 9.48
N CYS A 222 -6.48 -14.87 9.60
CA CYS A 222 -7.23 -14.56 10.82
C CYS A 222 -6.78 -15.42 12.00
N TRP A 223 -6.64 -16.72 11.81
CA TRP A 223 -6.15 -17.63 12.84
C TRP A 223 -4.71 -17.32 13.28
N LEU A 224 -3.83 -17.02 12.34
CA LEU A 224 -2.48 -16.55 12.62
C LEU A 224 -2.49 -15.28 13.47
N SER A 225 -3.26 -14.27 13.04
CA SER A 225 -3.33 -12.97 13.70
C SER A 225 -3.99 -12.99 15.07
N ALA A 226 -4.92 -13.92 15.29
CA ALA A 226 -5.53 -14.13 16.61
C ALA A 226 -4.50 -14.56 17.67
N ARG A 227 -3.48 -15.30 17.26
CA ARG A 227 -2.39 -15.78 18.12
C ARG A 227 -1.26 -14.74 18.26
N SER A 228 -0.94 -14.02 17.18
CA SER A 228 0.24 -13.14 17.09
C SER A 228 -0.20 -11.67 17.10
N THR A 229 0.01 -10.99 18.23
CA THR A 229 -0.45 -9.60 18.44
C THR A 229 0.34 -8.56 17.66
N ASN A 230 1.50 -8.91 17.12
CA ASN A 230 2.37 -8.10 16.28
C ASN A 230 2.11 -8.32 14.76
N VAL A 231 0.99 -8.97 14.40
CA VAL A 231 0.56 -9.16 13.01
C VAL A 231 -0.62 -8.23 12.71
N TYR A 232 -0.53 -7.49 11.61
CA TYR A 232 -1.47 -6.44 11.18
C TYR A 232 -2.00 -6.73 9.78
N ALA A 233 -3.25 -6.37 9.51
CA ALA A 233 -3.89 -6.48 8.20
C ALA A 233 -3.79 -5.15 7.44
N SER A 234 -3.18 -5.13 6.25
CA SER A 234 -3.29 -4.00 5.32
C SER A 234 -4.38 -4.27 4.29
N LEU A 235 -5.30 -3.31 4.13
CA LEU A 235 -6.47 -3.41 3.24
C LEU A 235 -6.13 -3.20 1.75
N ALA A 236 -4.89 -2.94 1.38
CA ALA A 236 -4.47 -2.84 -0.01
C ALA A 236 -5.06 -4.00 -0.84
N VAL A 237 -5.52 -3.76 -2.05
CA VAL A 237 -6.33 -4.67 -2.89
C VAL A 237 -7.71 -4.99 -2.29
N ALA A 238 -7.82 -5.29 -1.00
CA ALA A 238 -9.12 -5.60 -0.39
C ALA A 238 -10.10 -4.43 -0.54
N LEU A 239 -9.60 -3.19 -0.49
CA LEU A 239 -10.40 -1.97 -0.71
C LEU A 239 -11.00 -1.88 -2.11
N ALA A 240 -10.36 -2.42 -3.15
CA ALA A 240 -10.92 -2.42 -4.49
C ALA A 240 -12.28 -3.14 -4.58
N PHE A 241 -12.59 -4.00 -3.61
CA PHE A 241 -13.87 -4.69 -3.54
C PHE A 241 -14.98 -3.89 -2.85
N VAL A 242 -14.67 -2.78 -2.17
CA VAL A 242 -15.69 -1.98 -1.43
C VAL A 242 -16.80 -1.51 -2.35
N HIS A 243 -16.47 -1.08 -3.57
CA HIS A 243 -17.41 -0.63 -4.59
C HIS A 243 -18.06 -1.79 -5.36
N ASN A 244 -17.24 -2.64 -5.98
CA ASN A 244 -17.72 -3.62 -6.97
C ASN A 244 -18.26 -4.91 -6.34
N ARG A 245 -17.83 -5.24 -5.11
CA ARG A 245 -18.22 -6.44 -4.36
C ARG A 245 -18.47 -6.14 -2.88
N PRO A 246 -19.39 -5.23 -2.53
CA PRO A 246 -19.54 -4.74 -1.16
C PRO A 246 -19.86 -5.85 -0.15
N ARG A 247 -20.58 -6.88 -0.55
CA ARG A 247 -20.84 -8.03 0.34
C ARG A 247 -19.58 -8.86 0.62
N TYR A 248 -18.72 -9.03 -0.38
CA TYR A 248 -17.42 -9.70 -0.17
C TYR A 248 -16.53 -8.87 0.75
N PHE A 249 -16.44 -7.56 0.51
CA PHE A 249 -15.69 -6.65 1.37
C PHE A 249 -16.23 -6.64 2.81
N ALA A 250 -17.57 -6.64 2.99
CA ALA A 250 -18.19 -6.74 4.31
C ALA A 250 -17.76 -8.00 5.07
N ASN A 251 -17.70 -9.15 4.40
CA ASN A 251 -17.23 -10.40 5.03
C ASN A 251 -15.74 -10.31 5.41
N VAL A 252 -14.89 -9.74 4.55
CA VAL A 252 -13.47 -9.50 4.88
C VAL A 252 -13.35 -8.63 6.12
N MET A 253 -14.03 -7.48 6.15
CA MET A 253 -13.97 -6.53 7.26
C MET A 253 -14.52 -7.13 8.57
N ALA A 254 -15.62 -7.86 8.52
CA ALA A 254 -16.20 -8.49 9.70
C ALA A 254 -15.25 -9.55 10.31
N ASN A 255 -14.62 -10.37 9.47
CA ASN A 255 -13.60 -11.33 9.93
C ASN A 255 -12.41 -10.60 10.56
N LEU A 256 -11.86 -9.56 9.90
CA LEU A 256 -10.75 -8.79 10.45
C LEU A 256 -11.11 -8.13 11.78
N LEU A 257 -12.28 -7.50 11.88
CA LEU A 257 -12.74 -6.88 13.13
C LEU A 257 -12.94 -7.91 14.25
N PHE A 258 -13.47 -9.10 13.93
CA PHE A 258 -13.69 -10.17 14.90
C PHE A 258 -12.37 -10.74 15.44
N TRP A 259 -11.41 -11.06 14.56
CA TRP A 259 -10.18 -11.74 14.92
C TRP A 259 -9.05 -10.82 15.38
N LEU A 260 -8.91 -9.65 14.79
CA LEU A 260 -7.82 -8.71 15.05
C LEU A 260 -8.25 -7.53 15.93
N GLY A 261 -9.54 -7.20 15.91
CA GLY A 261 -10.06 -5.96 16.47
C GLY A 261 -9.70 -4.72 15.61
N PRO A 262 -10.23 -3.54 15.98
CA PRO A 262 -10.09 -2.32 15.18
C PRO A 262 -8.67 -1.76 15.14
N ASP A 263 -7.80 -2.12 16.08
CA ASP A 263 -6.48 -1.49 16.28
C ASP A 263 -5.36 -2.11 15.42
N ARG A 264 -5.66 -3.19 14.67
CA ARG A 264 -4.68 -3.92 13.84
C ARG A 264 -5.08 -4.01 12.37
N ILE A 265 -6.01 -3.19 11.91
CA ILE A 265 -6.43 -3.05 10.52
C ILE A 265 -5.88 -1.72 10.00
N ILE A 266 -5.26 -1.72 8.82
CA ILE A 266 -4.51 -0.61 8.25
C ILE A 266 -5.04 -0.31 6.85
N TYR A 267 -5.30 0.97 6.57
CA TYR A 267 -5.67 1.47 5.25
C TYR A 267 -4.48 1.44 4.30
N GLY A 268 -4.70 1.00 3.08
CA GLY A 268 -3.77 1.03 1.98
C GLY A 268 -4.54 0.89 0.66
N THR A 269 -4.18 1.66 -0.36
CA THR A 269 -4.92 1.71 -1.62
C THR A 269 -4.32 0.88 -2.74
N ASP A 270 -3.05 0.51 -2.63
CA ASP A 270 -2.27 -0.04 -3.73
C ASP A 270 -2.12 0.93 -4.93
N PHE A 271 -2.21 2.26 -4.63
CA PHE A 271 -1.95 3.30 -5.64
C PHE A 271 -0.52 3.16 -6.19
N PRO A 272 -0.31 3.29 -7.50
CA PRO A 272 -1.22 3.72 -8.55
C PRO A 272 -1.94 2.60 -9.34
N ILE A 273 -2.13 1.39 -8.79
CA ILE A 273 -3.05 0.45 -9.47
C ILE A 273 -4.43 1.10 -9.54
N TRP A 274 -4.90 1.69 -8.44
CA TRP A 274 -6.15 2.45 -8.42
C TRP A 274 -5.95 3.82 -7.82
N TYR A 275 -6.79 4.79 -8.23
CA TYR A 275 -6.82 6.10 -7.58
C TYR A 275 -7.22 5.98 -6.10
N PRO A 276 -6.52 6.68 -5.20
CA PRO A 276 -6.76 6.55 -3.76
C PRO A 276 -8.09 7.17 -3.32
N GLN A 277 -8.54 8.25 -4.00
CA GLN A 277 -9.67 9.03 -3.52
C GLN A 277 -10.99 8.24 -3.48
N TRP A 278 -11.35 7.54 -4.58
CA TRP A 278 -12.61 6.79 -4.60
C TRP A 278 -12.59 5.64 -3.57
N GLN A 279 -11.44 5.02 -3.31
CA GLN A 279 -11.32 3.97 -2.31
C GLN A 279 -11.55 4.52 -0.90
N LEU A 280 -11.00 5.71 -0.60
CA LEU A 280 -11.20 6.38 0.68
C LEU A 280 -12.66 6.80 0.87
N ASP A 281 -13.26 7.41 -0.16
CA ASP A 281 -14.65 7.86 -0.11
C ASP A 281 -15.62 6.69 0.10
N ASP A 282 -15.44 5.60 -0.66
CA ASP A 282 -16.28 4.42 -0.53
C ASP A 282 -16.08 3.74 0.84
N LEU A 283 -14.86 3.66 1.37
CA LEU A 283 -14.62 3.16 2.73
C LEU A 283 -15.30 4.00 3.80
N MET A 284 -15.21 5.33 3.69
CA MET A 284 -15.81 6.23 4.66
C MET A 284 -17.35 6.18 4.61
N ALA A 285 -17.92 5.99 3.42
CA ALA A 285 -19.37 5.81 3.24
C ALA A 285 -19.87 4.39 3.58
N PHE A 286 -18.96 3.40 3.63
CA PHE A 286 -19.34 2.00 3.80
C PHE A 286 -19.86 1.70 5.20
N HIS A 287 -20.90 0.87 5.29
CA HIS A 287 -21.44 0.29 6.52
C HIS A 287 -21.55 -1.22 6.38
N LEU A 288 -21.25 -1.93 7.45
CA LEU A 288 -21.49 -3.38 7.45
C LEU A 288 -23.00 -3.65 7.34
N PRO A 289 -23.45 -4.62 6.53
CA PRO A 289 -24.84 -5.08 6.53
C PRO A 289 -25.24 -5.61 7.92
N ALA A 290 -26.46 -5.28 8.34
CA ALA A 290 -26.95 -5.63 9.70
C ALA A 290 -26.93 -7.13 10.02
N ASP A 291 -27.11 -7.99 9.02
CA ASP A 291 -27.00 -9.44 9.18
C ASP A 291 -25.55 -9.88 9.46
N ILE A 292 -24.57 -9.24 8.84
CA ILE A 292 -23.12 -9.49 9.10
C ILE A 292 -22.74 -8.94 10.48
N GLU A 293 -23.17 -7.73 10.84
CA GLU A 293 -22.95 -7.19 12.18
C GLU A 293 -23.51 -8.12 13.26
N GLY A 294 -24.73 -8.62 13.05
CA GLY A 294 -25.39 -9.54 13.98
C GLY A 294 -24.70 -10.91 14.06
N GLU A 295 -24.22 -11.45 12.95
CA GLU A 295 -23.52 -12.74 12.91
C GLU A 295 -22.18 -12.69 13.62
N PHE A 296 -21.37 -11.65 13.36
CA PHE A 296 -20.00 -11.52 13.90
C PHE A 296 -19.96 -10.79 15.25
N GLY A 297 -21.00 -10.07 15.62
CA GLY A 297 -21.00 -9.22 16.83
C GLY A 297 -20.02 -8.05 16.74
N VAL A 298 -19.78 -7.51 15.55
CA VAL A 298 -18.84 -6.41 15.29
C VAL A 298 -19.54 -5.26 14.56
N SER A 299 -18.97 -4.06 14.62
CA SER A 299 -19.44 -2.91 13.85
C SER A 299 -18.29 -2.08 13.30
N LEU A 300 -18.50 -1.46 12.14
CA LEU A 300 -17.54 -0.55 11.52
C LEU A 300 -17.99 0.90 11.79
N THR A 301 -17.68 1.40 12.99
CA THR A 301 -18.01 2.76 13.42
C THR A 301 -17.08 3.81 12.82
N ASP A 302 -17.46 5.09 12.89
CA ASP A 302 -16.59 6.20 12.45
C ASP A 302 -15.27 6.26 13.23
N GLU A 303 -15.29 5.95 14.54
CA GLU A 303 -14.08 5.83 15.35
C GLU A 303 -13.19 4.69 14.84
N THR A 304 -13.77 3.54 14.50
CA THR A 304 -13.04 2.43 13.89
C THR A 304 -12.42 2.82 12.56
N LYS A 305 -13.17 3.50 11.70
CA LYS A 305 -12.66 4.00 10.41
C LYS A 305 -11.50 4.97 10.60
N GLU A 306 -11.59 5.89 11.55
CA GLU A 306 -10.51 6.83 11.86
C GLU A 306 -9.21 6.14 12.29
N LYS A 307 -9.31 5.10 13.12
CA LYS A 307 -8.17 4.26 13.46
C LYS A 307 -7.56 3.59 12.21
N ILE A 308 -8.41 3.05 11.33
CA ILE A 308 -7.99 2.32 10.12
C ILE A 308 -7.30 3.25 9.13
N ILE A 309 -7.88 4.43 8.81
CA ILE A 309 -7.38 5.30 7.74
C ILE A 309 -6.06 6.00 8.06
N GLY A 310 -5.64 6.05 9.35
CA GLY A 310 -4.39 6.71 9.72
C GLY A 310 -3.88 6.37 11.11
N GLY A 311 -4.77 6.28 12.12
CA GLY A 311 -4.34 6.12 13.51
C GLY A 311 -3.49 4.88 13.78
N ASN A 312 -3.85 3.73 13.24
CA ASN A 312 -3.15 2.47 13.48
C ASN A 312 -1.75 2.47 12.90
N ILE A 313 -1.60 2.87 11.64
CA ILE A 313 -0.28 2.90 10.99
C ILE A 313 0.60 4.03 11.56
N ALA A 314 0.02 5.19 11.91
CA ALA A 314 0.74 6.28 12.56
C ALA A 314 1.39 5.82 13.87
N ARG A 315 0.67 5.03 14.68
CA ARG A 315 1.20 4.43 15.91
C ARG A 315 2.40 3.52 15.67
N LEU A 316 2.40 2.74 14.59
CA LEU A 316 3.52 1.83 14.25
C LEU A 316 4.78 2.58 13.78
N TYR A 317 4.61 3.80 13.28
CA TYR A 317 5.71 4.67 12.84
C TYR A 317 6.01 5.81 13.82
N ASP A 318 5.47 5.75 15.03
CA ASP A 318 5.66 6.75 16.08
C ASP A 318 5.30 8.18 15.61
N ILE A 319 4.22 8.32 14.79
CA ILE A 319 3.75 9.59 14.24
C ILE A 319 2.67 10.17 15.15
N ASP A 320 2.89 11.40 15.64
CA ASP A 320 1.85 12.20 16.30
C ASP A 320 0.95 12.82 15.22
N THR A 321 -0.24 12.27 15.04
CA THR A 321 -1.17 12.67 13.99
C THR A 321 -1.62 14.12 14.12
N VAL A 322 -1.76 14.65 15.35
CA VAL A 322 -2.18 16.04 15.59
C VAL A 322 -1.05 17.01 15.22
N ALA A 323 0.16 16.73 15.71
CA ALA A 323 1.33 17.55 15.38
C ALA A 323 1.64 17.52 13.87
N THR A 324 1.54 16.35 13.25
CA THR A 324 1.75 16.19 11.80
C THR A 324 0.73 16.99 11.00
N LEU A 325 -0.57 16.92 11.30
CA LEU A 325 -1.58 17.73 10.64
C LEU A 325 -1.32 19.25 10.78
N GLN A 326 -0.79 19.68 11.93
CA GLN A 326 -0.42 21.09 12.11
C GLN A 326 0.80 21.47 11.27
N GLN A 327 1.80 20.59 11.17
CA GLN A 327 3.00 20.79 10.36
C GLN A 327 2.66 20.85 8.85
N LEU A 328 1.80 19.97 8.35
CA LEU A 328 1.42 19.91 6.96
C LEU A 328 0.49 21.04 6.52
N ARG A 329 -0.15 21.73 7.48
CA ARG A 329 -1.04 22.85 7.18
C ARG A 329 -0.27 24.02 6.60
N GLY A 330 -0.65 24.42 5.37
CA GLY A 330 -0.01 25.52 4.65
C GLY A 330 1.29 25.14 3.93
N ASP A 331 1.65 23.86 3.86
CA ASP A 331 2.71 23.42 2.94
C ASP A 331 2.28 23.59 1.47
N GLU A 332 3.18 23.37 0.53
CA GLU A 332 2.90 23.59 -0.90
C GLU A 332 1.71 22.74 -1.41
N PHE A 333 1.54 21.52 -0.92
CA PHE A 333 0.44 20.64 -1.34
C PHE A 333 -0.89 21.09 -0.75
N ASP A 334 -0.92 21.48 0.52
CA ASP A 334 -2.13 22.03 1.16
C ASP A 334 -2.58 23.31 0.46
N VAL A 335 -1.67 24.24 0.17
CA VAL A 335 -1.95 25.48 -0.56
C VAL A 335 -2.53 25.18 -1.95
N ARG A 336 -1.92 24.28 -2.70
CA ARG A 336 -2.36 23.90 -4.05
C ARG A 336 -3.74 23.20 -3.99
N ARG A 337 -3.95 22.35 -3.00
CA ARG A 337 -5.23 21.70 -2.75
C ARG A 337 -6.33 22.70 -2.42
N GLN A 338 -6.09 23.65 -1.51
CA GLN A 338 -7.05 24.70 -1.18
C GLN A 338 -7.39 25.54 -2.44
N THR A 339 -6.38 25.93 -3.21
CA THR A 339 -6.58 26.66 -4.47
C THR A 339 -7.47 25.89 -5.44
N ARG A 340 -7.29 24.57 -5.57
CA ARG A 340 -8.14 23.70 -6.39
C ARG A 340 -9.58 23.68 -5.86
N LEU A 341 -9.77 23.48 -4.55
CA LEU A 341 -11.10 23.43 -3.93
C LEU A 341 -11.85 24.74 -4.08
N ASP A 342 -11.17 25.87 -3.90
CA ASP A 342 -11.75 27.22 -4.07
C ASP A 342 -12.18 27.51 -5.51
N ALA A 343 -11.57 26.84 -6.49
CA ALA A 343 -11.91 26.97 -7.91
C ALA A 343 -13.18 26.19 -8.31
N ILE A 344 -13.64 25.26 -7.47
CA ILE A 344 -14.88 24.50 -7.70
C ILE A 344 -16.08 25.37 -7.36
N PRO A 345 -17.04 25.61 -8.30
CA PRO A 345 -18.20 26.46 -8.05
C PRO A 345 -19.06 25.92 -6.91
N ALA A 346 -19.51 26.81 -6.03
CA ALA A 346 -20.40 26.46 -4.94
C ALA A 346 -21.71 25.83 -5.49
N GLY A 347 -21.95 24.55 -5.19
CA GLY A 347 -23.11 23.78 -5.66
C GLY A 347 -22.80 22.62 -6.60
N THR A 348 -21.55 22.47 -7.07
CA THR A 348 -21.11 21.34 -7.92
C THR A 348 -20.11 20.43 -7.22
N ALA A 349 -19.84 20.63 -5.95
CA ALA A 349 -18.82 19.92 -5.18
C ALA A 349 -18.95 18.37 -5.21
N GLY A 350 -20.17 17.82 -5.37
CA GLY A 350 -20.38 16.37 -5.52
C GLY A 350 -20.22 15.82 -6.94
N GLU A 351 -20.25 16.70 -7.97
CA GLU A 351 -20.16 16.27 -9.38
C GLU A 351 -18.77 16.60 -9.98
N ALA A 352 -18.09 17.63 -9.50
CA ALA A 352 -16.77 18.07 -10.01
C ALA A 352 -15.62 17.17 -9.51
N GLU A 353 -15.70 16.61 -8.31
CA GLU A 353 -14.71 15.63 -7.82
C GLU A 353 -14.63 14.39 -8.70
N GLN A 354 -15.70 14.12 -9.47
CA GLN A 354 -15.75 12.96 -10.39
C GLN A 354 -15.27 13.28 -11.83
N GLN A 355 -15.17 14.55 -12.24
CA GLN A 355 -14.90 14.91 -13.65
C GLN A 355 -13.44 15.31 -13.96
N GLU A 356 -12.66 15.82 -13.02
CA GLU A 356 -11.35 16.43 -13.34
C GLU A 356 -10.13 15.51 -13.27
N VAL A 357 -10.24 14.33 -12.68
CA VAL A 357 -9.10 13.40 -12.55
C VAL A 357 -8.64 12.82 -13.91
N GLY A 358 -9.47 12.96 -14.94
CA GLY A 358 -9.21 12.36 -16.27
C GLY A 358 -8.46 13.24 -17.31
N VAL A 359 -8.14 14.52 -17.02
CA VAL A 359 -7.72 15.47 -18.10
C VAL A 359 -6.23 15.84 -18.08
N ALA A 360 -5.45 15.42 -17.12
CA ALA A 360 -4.02 15.80 -17.03
C ALA A 360 -3.07 15.05 -18.01
N GLY A 361 -3.61 14.29 -18.98
CA GLY A 361 -2.82 13.48 -19.92
C GLY A 361 -2.86 13.90 -21.40
N SER A 362 -3.40 15.08 -21.76
CA SER A 362 -3.43 15.50 -23.17
C SER A 362 -2.94 16.94 -23.36
N ALA A 363 -1.66 17.11 -23.47
CA ALA A 363 -1.05 18.22 -24.21
C ALA A 363 -0.12 17.64 -25.29
N PRO A 364 -0.02 18.25 -26.50
CA PRO A 364 0.46 17.65 -27.72
C PRO A 364 1.94 17.29 -27.74
#